data_71e98bb11fdf871fd66f73cf92643ccc
#
_entry.id   71e98bb11fdf871fd66f73cf92643ccc
#
_cell.length_a   1.000
_cell.length_b   1.000
_cell.length_c   1.000
_cell.angle_alpha   90.00
_cell.angle_beta   90.00
_cell.angle_gamma   90.00
#
_symmetry.space_group_name_H-M   'P 1'
#
loop_
_entity.id
_entity.type
_entity.pdbx_description
1 polymer ?
#
loop_
_entity_poly.entity_id
_entity_poly.type
_entity_poly.pdbx_seq_one_letter_code
_entity_poly.pdbx_strand_id
1 'polypeptide(L)' 'MVLIYVTTSNEEEAIKIGDLVVKERLAACSNVISNMKSTYWWEGNLENDNEAILILKTLEKKC' A
#
# COMPACT_ATOMS: atom_id res chain seq x y z
N MET A 1 6.47 -7.36 -15.48
CA MET A 1 6.12 -6.41 -14.41
C MET A 1 5.65 -7.15 -13.17
N VAL A 2 6.08 -6.67 -12.02
CA VAL A 2 5.67 -7.25 -10.75
C VAL A 2 4.92 -6.19 -9.95
N LEU A 3 3.77 -6.56 -9.41
CA LEU A 3 2.99 -5.70 -8.54
C LEU A 3 3.11 -6.23 -7.12
N ILE A 4 3.40 -5.32 -6.21
CA ILE A 4 3.50 -5.65 -4.79
C ILE A 4 2.46 -4.84 -4.04
N TYR A 5 1.63 -5.51 -3.29
CA TYR A 5 0.63 -4.88 -2.44
C TYR A 5 1.14 -4.79 -1.02
N VAL A 6 1.04 -3.61 -0.44
CA VAL A 6 1.39 -3.41 0.96
C VAL A 6 0.22 -2.72 1.64
N THR A 7 -0.26 -3.29 2.72
CA THR A 7 -1.32 -2.69 3.51
C THR A 7 -0.67 -1.89 4.63
N THR A 8 -1.05 -0.64 4.77
CA THR A 8 -0.50 0.23 5.82
C THR A 8 -1.63 0.75 6.70
N SER A 9 -1.27 1.22 7.88
CA SER A 9 -2.29 1.69 8.82
C SER A 9 -2.88 3.04 8.44
N ASN A 10 -2.17 3.83 7.64
CA ASN A 10 -2.69 5.12 7.20
C ASN A 10 -2.00 5.56 5.92
N GLU A 11 -2.58 6.60 5.31
CA GLU A 11 -2.10 7.13 4.05
C GLU A 11 -0.68 7.70 4.17
N GLU A 12 -0.39 8.40 5.24
CA GLU A 12 0.93 8.99 5.41
C GLU A 12 2.03 7.95 5.41
N GLU A 13 1.80 6.84 6.06
CA GLU A 13 2.76 5.74 6.10
C GLU A 13 2.96 5.17 4.70
N ALA A 14 1.87 4.97 3.97
CA ALA A 14 1.95 4.44 2.62
C ALA A 14 2.75 5.38 1.71
N ILE A 15 2.50 6.67 1.78
CA ILE A 15 3.21 7.66 0.97
C ILE A 15 4.70 7.65 1.32
N LYS A 16 5.01 7.62 2.60
CA LYS A 16 6.40 7.64 3.04
C LYS A 16 7.17 6.42 2.53
N ILE A 17 6.60 5.25 2.66
CA ILE A 17 7.22 4.03 2.19
C ILE A 17 7.37 4.06 0.66
N GLY A 18 6.30 4.45 -0.03
CA GLY A 18 6.31 4.51 -1.48
C GLY A 18 7.38 5.45 -2.02
N ASP A 19 7.48 6.64 -1.43
CA ASP A 19 8.47 7.62 -1.84
C ASP A 19 9.89 7.10 -1.65
N LEU A 20 10.13 6.45 -0.52
CA LEU A 20 11.45 5.91 -0.24
C LEU A 20 11.84 4.82 -1.24
N VAL A 21 10.92 3.90 -1.48
CA VAL A 21 11.18 2.77 -2.37
C VAL A 21 11.44 3.23 -3.81
N VAL A 22 10.67 4.20 -4.29
CA VAL A 22 10.87 4.73 -5.63
C VAL A 22 12.15 5.55 -5.70
N LYS A 23 12.41 6.34 -4.68
CA LYS A 23 13.63 7.16 -4.63
C LYS A 23 14.88 6.28 -4.63
N GLU A 24 14.83 5.15 -3.98
CA GLU A 24 15.94 4.19 -3.94
C GLU A 24 15.98 3.30 -5.18
N ARG A 25 15.08 3.54 -6.12
CA ARG A 25 14.98 2.79 -7.37
C ARG A 25 14.71 1.30 -7.20
N LEU A 26 14.06 0.95 -6.09
CA LEU A 26 13.65 -0.42 -5.84
C LEU A 26 12.33 -0.73 -6.54
N ALA A 27 11.59 0.31 -6.89
CA ALA A 27 10.37 0.18 -7.67
C ALA A 27 10.32 1.34 -8.66
N ALA A 28 9.64 1.13 -9.77
CA ALA A 28 9.50 2.15 -10.80
C ALA A 28 8.41 3.16 -10.45
N CYS A 29 7.43 2.73 -9.70
CA CYS A 29 6.25 3.54 -9.43
C CYS A 29 5.57 3.09 -8.14
N SER A 30 4.97 4.04 -7.43
CA SER A 30 4.14 3.73 -6.28
C SER A 30 2.79 4.40 -6.44
N ASN A 31 1.74 3.71 -6.04
CA ASN A 31 0.38 4.23 -6.05
C ASN A 31 -0.22 4.00 -4.68
N VAL A 32 -0.89 5.01 -4.14
CA VAL A 32 -1.50 4.92 -2.82
C VAL A 32 -3.01 5.05 -2.96
N ILE A 33 -3.73 4.10 -2.40
CA ILE A 33 -5.19 4.15 -2.35
C ILE A 33 -5.56 4.33 -0.89
N SER A 34 -6.23 5.44 -0.61
CA SER A 34 -6.62 5.79 0.76
C SER A 34 -8.01 5.28 1.10
N ASN A 35 -8.32 5.31 2.37
CA ASN A 35 -9.67 5.02 2.86
C ASN A 35 -10.19 3.64 2.51
N MET A 36 -9.30 2.66 2.48
CA MET A 36 -9.72 1.30 2.30
C MET A 36 -10.33 0.80 3.60
N LYS A 37 -11.48 0.16 3.51
CA LYS A 37 -12.13 -0.41 4.68
C LYS A 37 -11.99 -1.92 4.64
N SER A 38 -11.46 -2.47 5.72
CA SER A 38 -11.30 -3.91 5.88
C SER A 38 -12.27 -4.43 6.90
N THR A 39 -12.95 -5.50 6.58
CA THR A 39 -13.90 -6.14 7.49
C THR A 39 -13.44 -7.57 7.71
N TYR A 40 -13.30 -7.96 8.96
CA TYR A 40 -12.81 -9.30 9.27
C TYR A 40 -13.30 -9.77 10.63
N TRP A 41 -13.16 -11.06 10.88
CA TRP A 41 -13.51 -11.65 12.18
C TRP A 41 -12.27 -11.70 13.05
N TRP A 42 -12.42 -11.24 14.28
CA TRP A 42 -11.35 -11.29 15.26
C TRP A 42 -11.95 -11.70 16.60
N GLU A 43 -11.46 -12.83 17.14
CA GLU A 43 -11.91 -13.34 18.43
C GLU A 43 -13.44 -13.38 18.57
N GLY A 44 -14.11 -13.85 17.52
CA GLY A 44 -15.55 -13.98 17.53
C GLY A 44 -16.33 -12.70 17.28
N ASN A 45 -15.64 -11.60 17.03
CA ASN A 45 -16.28 -10.31 16.75
C ASN A 45 -15.98 -9.85 15.34
N LEU A 46 -16.93 -9.16 14.75
CA LEU A 46 -16.75 -8.57 13.44
C LEU A 46 -16.08 -7.22 13.63
N GLU A 47 -14.92 -7.05 13.02
CA GLU A 47 -14.12 -5.85 13.14
C GLU A 47 -14.03 -5.09 11.83
N ASN A 48 -13.90 -3.78 11.93
CA ASN A 48 -13.72 -2.92 10.76
C ASN A 48 -12.52 -2.00 11.01
N ASP A 49 -11.64 -1.93 10.02
CA ASP A 49 -10.49 -1.04 10.10
C ASP A 49 -10.41 -0.18 8.86
N ASN A 50 -9.83 1.00 9.01
CA ASN A 50 -9.52 1.86 7.90
C ASN A 50 -8.02 1.73 7.64
N GLU A 51 -7.68 1.47 6.39
CA GLU A 51 -6.31 1.24 6.00
C GLU A 51 -6.02 1.94 4.69
N ALA A 52 -4.74 1.97 4.32
CA ALA A 52 -4.31 2.44 3.02
C ALA A 52 -3.60 1.30 2.31
N ILE A 53 -3.68 1.30 0.99
CA ILE A 53 -2.97 0.32 0.18
C ILE A 53 -1.87 1.03 -0.57
N LEU A 54 -0.67 0.47 -0.51
CA LEU A 54 0.44 0.91 -1.32
C LEU A 54 0.67 -0.14 -2.39
N ILE A 55 0.65 0.26 -3.64
CA ILE A 55 0.91 -0.63 -4.76
C ILE A 55 2.22 -0.21 -5.38
N LEU A 56 3.17 -1.12 -5.43
CA LEU A 56 4.47 -0.88 -6.03
C LEU A 56 4.57 -1.65 -7.33
N LYS A 57 5.05 -0.98 -8.36
CA LYS A 57 5.29 -1.61 -9.66
C LYS A 57 6.78 -1.65 -9.90
N THR A 58 7.28 -2.81 -10.30
CA THR A 58 8.69 -2.98 -10.56
C THR A 58 8.89 -3.32 -12.04
N LEU A 59 10.09 -3.12 -12.53
CA LEU A 59 10.46 -3.46 -13.90
C LEU A 59 9.67 -2.69 -14.98
N GLU A 60 9.11 -1.56 -14.60
CA GLU A 60 8.41 -0.70 -15.53
C GLU A 60 9.18 0.59 -15.72
N LYS A 61 9.02 1.19 -16.88
CA LYS A 61 9.70 2.44 -17.16
C LYS A 61 8.95 3.63 -16.59
N LYS A 62 7.65 3.50 -16.44
CA LYS A 62 6.81 4.54 -15.87
C LYS A 62 5.48 3.95 -15.41
N CYS A 63 4.76 4.69 -14.65
CA CYS A 63 3.44 4.29 -14.16
C CYS A 63 2.44 4.15 -15.30
#